data_18f3a681936cbf21410c3b35332e22af
#
_entry.id   18f3a681936cbf21410c3b35332e22af
#
_cell.length_a   1.000
_cell.length_b   1.000
_cell.length_c   1.000
_cell.angle_alpha   90.00
_cell.angle_beta   90.00
_cell.angle_gamma   90.00
#
_symmetry.space_group_name_H-M   'P 1'
#
loop_
_entity.id
_entity.type
_entity.pdbx_description
1 polymer ?
#
loop_
_entity_poly.entity_id
_entity_poly.type
_entity_poly.pdbx_seq_one_letter_code
_entity_poly.pdbx_strand_id
1 'polypeptide(L)'
;SKIEAGTLEFCYSNVELNDIISEIESVTRYRTESNGIQLIVQKGLPSCLIRTEKNRLMQVLNNLLNNASKFTSQGSITFGYKLCDKELYFYVKDTGCGIPADKVNSIFGRFVKLNSFVQGTGLGLSICQTIVEHMGGRIGVESEEGKGSTFWFTIPYQPAAAENKKEEEHQLISVQKDKLTILIAEDNESNYRLFQSILKREYNLVHAWDGKEAVNLYKLHTPQIILMDINMPVMDGYEATREIRKLSLDVPIIAVTAFAYASDEQRAMENGFDGYMAKPISAPQLRQQ
;
A
#
# COMPACT_ATOMS: atom_id res chain seq x y z
N SER A 1 -5.06 -16.42 -12.96
CA SER A 1 -4.72 -15.33 -12.02
C SER A 1 -4.50 -15.92 -10.62
N LYS A 2 -3.70 -15.29 -9.77
CA LYS A 2 -3.41 -15.77 -8.38
C LYS A 2 -4.68 -15.90 -7.51
N ILE A 3 -5.78 -15.33 -7.93
CA ILE A 3 -7.10 -15.41 -7.27
C ILE A 3 -7.79 -16.76 -7.51
N GLU A 4 -7.55 -17.39 -8.66
CA GLU A 4 -8.11 -18.70 -8.99
C GLU A 4 -7.41 -19.85 -8.23
N ALA A 5 -6.22 -19.62 -7.69
CA ALA A 5 -5.43 -20.62 -6.97
C ALA A 5 -5.66 -20.63 -5.44
N GLY A 6 -6.59 -19.85 -4.90
CA GLY A 6 -6.93 -19.88 -3.46
C GLY A 6 -5.85 -19.34 -2.51
N THR A 7 -4.85 -18.63 -3.02
CA THR A 7 -3.71 -18.13 -2.22
C THR A 7 -3.74 -16.60 -2.07
N LEU A 8 -4.86 -16.05 -1.58
CA LEU A 8 -4.87 -14.67 -1.09
C LEU A 8 -4.27 -14.68 0.32
N GLU A 9 -3.04 -14.25 0.46
CA GLU A 9 -2.45 -14.00 1.77
C GLU A 9 -2.97 -12.65 2.30
N PHE A 10 -3.46 -12.67 3.53
CA PHE A 10 -3.95 -11.50 4.25
C PHE A 10 -2.99 -11.16 5.39
N CYS A 11 -2.44 -9.97 5.38
CA CYS A 11 -1.54 -9.45 6.41
C CYS A 11 -2.18 -8.30 7.14
N TYR A 12 -2.67 -8.58 8.33
CA TYR A 12 -3.27 -7.56 9.19
C TYR A 12 -2.18 -6.79 9.94
N SER A 13 -2.25 -5.46 9.86
CA SER A 13 -1.38 -4.52 10.59
C SER A 13 -2.21 -3.39 11.21
N ASN A 14 -1.63 -2.70 12.17
CA ASN A 14 -2.21 -1.48 12.71
C ASN A 14 -1.93 -0.34 11.74
N VAL A 15 -2.98 0.34 11.30
CA VAL A 15 -2.88 1.44 10.32
C VAL A 15 -3.77 2.60 10.73
N GLU A 16 -3.29 3.82 10.50
CA GLU A 16 -4.13 5.01 10.59
C GLU A 16 -4.93 5.15 9.29
N LEU A 17 -6.24 4.96 9.39
CA LEU A 17 -7.12 4.94 8.22
C LEU A 17 -7.09 6.27 7.45
N ASN A 18 -6.94 7.40 8.16
CA ASN A 18 -6.89 8.70 7.53
C ASN A 18 -5.64 8.89 6.65
N ASP A 19 -4.54 8.17 6.93
CA ASP A 19 -3.34 8.18 6.08
C ASP A 19 -3.61 7.42 4.78
N ILE A 20 -4.28 6.25 4.85
CA ILE A 20 -4.73 5.51 3.68
C ILE A 20 -5.64 6.37 2.79
N ILE A 21 -6.62 7.05 3.39
CA ILE A 21 -7.53 7.93 2.65
C ILE A 21 -6.77 9.08 1.97
N SER A 22 -5.78 9.68 2.66
CA SER A 22 -4.96 10.77 2.10
C SER A 22 -4.07 10.30 0.95
N GLU A 23 -3.49 9.10 1.08
CA GLU A 23 -2.67 8.48 0.02
C GLU A 23 -3.51 8.25 -1.25
N ILE A 24 -4.68 7.67 -1.11
CA ILE A 24 -5.62 7.43 -2.21
C ILE A 24 -6.13 8.76 -2.81
N GLU A 25 -6.43 9.75 -1.96
CA GLU A 25 -6.83 11.10 -2.39
C GLU A 25 -5.82 11.72 -3.34
N SER A 26 -4.54 11.71 -2.97
CA SER A 26 -3.46 12.34 -3.74
C SER A 26 -3.39 11.79 -5.16
N VAL A 27 -3.45 10.46 -5.30
CA VAL A 27 -3.40 9.80 -6.62
C VAL A 27 -4.68 10.03 -7.42
N THR A 28 -5.85 9.97 -6.77
CA THR A 28 -7.14 10.11 -7.43
C THR A 28 -7.38 11.54 -7.88
N ARG A 29 -6.99 12.54 -7.08
CA ARG A 29 -7.16 13.96 -7.36
C ARG A 29 -6.48 14.37 -8.66
N TYR A 30 -5.22 13.95 -8.86
CA TYR A 30 -4.50 14.24 -10.10
C TYR A 30 -5.25 13.75 -11.36
N ARG A 31 -5.86 12.56 -11.27
CA ARG A 31 -6.62 11.96 -12.38
C ARG A 31 -7.97 12.63 -12.61
N THR A 32 -8.68 12.98 -11.55
CA THR A 32 -10.01 13.58 -11.65
C THR A 32 -9.94 15.03 -12.12
N GLU A 33 -8.98 15.81 -11.62
CA GLU A 33 -8.77 17.20 -12.03
C GLU A 33 -8.42 17.34 -13.51
N SER A 34 -7.59 16.43 -14.06
CA SER A 34 -7.26 16.44 -15.49
C SER A 34 -8.48 16.17 -16.39
N ASN A 35 -9.54 15.58 -15.85
CA ASN A 35 -10.81 15.31 -16.54
C ASN A 35 -11.93 16.30 -16.17
N GLY A 36 -11.65 17.34 -15.36
CA GLY A 36 -12.66 18.31 -14.93
C GLY A 36 -13.69 17.77 -13.94
N ILE A 37 -13.38 16.66 -13.22
CA ILE A 37 -14.24 16.03 -12.23
C ILE A 37 -13.83 16.52 -10.84
N GLN A 38 -14.79 17.02 -10.07
CA GLN A 38 -14.56 17.43 -8.69
C GLN A 38 -14.40 16.22 -7.77
N LEU A 39 -13.28 16.11 -7.03
CA LEU A 39 -13.08 15.09 -6.01
C LEU A 39 -13.37 15.66 -4.62
N ILE A 40 -14.26 15.00 -3.87
CA ILE A 40 -14.66 15.36 -2.51
C ILE A 40 -14.29 14.20 -1.59
N VAL A 41 -13.53 14.47 -0.53
CA VAL A 41 -13.06 13.45 0.42
C VAL A 41 -13.66 13.70 1.79
N GLN A 42 -14.18 12.66 2.44
CA GLN A 42 -14.81 12.73 3.75
C GLN A 42 -14.18 11.72 4.71
N LYS A 43 -13.48 12.22 5.72
CA LYS A 43 -12.92 11.42 6.80
C LYS A 43 -13.92 11.34 7.94
N GLY A 44 -14.29 10.13 8.35
CA GLY A 44 -15.35 9.91 9.34
C GLY A 44 -14.97 10.23 10.79
N LEU A 45 -13.68 10.13 11.11
CA LEU A 45 -13.12 10.39 12.44
C LEU A 45 -11.86 11.25 12.32
N PRO A 46 -11.53 12.06 13.34
CA PRO A 46 -10.27 12.83 13.35
C PRO A 46 -9.01 11.96 13.29
N SER A 47 -9.06 10.78 13.92
CA SER A 47 -8.06 9.72 13.87
C SER A 47 -8.76 8.37 13.95
N CYS A 48 -8.32 7.40 13.21
CA CYS A 48 -8.92 6.08 13.16
C CYS A 48 -7.84 5.01 13.00
N LEU A 49 -7.19 4.68 14.12
CA LEU A 49 -6.21 3.60 14.17
C LEU A 49 -6.92 2.25 14.26
N ILE A 50 -6.75 1.42 13.26
CA ILE A 50 -7.43 0.12 13.15
C ILE A 50 -6.46 -0.99 12.78
N ARG A 51 -6.80 -2.22 13.17
CA ARG A 51 -6.11 -3.40 12.68
C ARG A 51 -6.80 -3.91 11.42
N THR A 52 -6.15 -3.75 10.27
CA THR A 52 -6.71 -4.17 8.99
C THR A 52 -5.63 -4.62 8.00
N GLU A 53 -6.04 -5.12 6.86
CA GLU A 53 -5.18 -5.45 5.73
C GLU A 53 -5.07 -4.23 4.79
N LYS A 54 -4.03 -3.41 4.96
CA LYS A 54 -3.82 -2.14 4.25
C LYS A 54 -3.93 -2.30 2.73
N ASN A 55 -3.18 -3.24 2.16
CA ASN A 55 -3.07 -3.38 0.71
C ASN A 55 -4.39 -3.82 0.06
N ARG A 56 -5.15 -4.69 0.74
CA ARG A 56 -6.45 -5.14 0.24
C ARG A 56 -7.51 -4.06 0.37
N LEU A 57 -7.50 -3.32 1.47
CA LEU A 57 -8.37 -2.16 1.63
C LEU A 57 -8.12 -1.11 0.54
N MET A 58 -6.85 -0.78 0.29
CA MET A 58 -6.46 0.12 -0.80
C MET A 58 -6.86 -0.43 -2.17
N GLN A 59 -6.71 -1.73 -2.41
CA GLN A 59 -7.11 -2.38 -3.66
C GLN A 59 -8.61 -2.22 -3.91
N VAL A 60 -9.45 -2.43 -2.90
CA VAL A 60 -10.91 -2.23 -3.02
C VAL A 60 -11.24 -0.78 -3.33
N LEU A 61 -10.73 0.18 -2.53
CA LEU A 61 -11.00 1.61 -2.72
C LEU A 61 -10.53 2.10 -4.10
N ASN A 62 -9.31 1.74 -4.51
CA ASN A 62 -8.78 2.12 -5.82
C ASN A 62 -9.62 1.55 -6.97
N ASN A 63 -10.12 0.33 -6.85
CA ASN A 63 -10.98 -0.26 -7.87
C ASN A 63 -12.31 0.49 -8.00
N LEU A 64 -12.96 0.81 -6.87
CA LEU A 64 -14.21 1.57 -6.87
C LEU A 64 -14.01 3.00 -7.41
N LEU A 65 -12.94 3.69 -7.03
CA LEU A 65 -12.61 5.03 -7.52
C LEU A 65 -12.23 5.04 -9.00
N ASN A 66 -11.54 4.00 -9.48
CA ASN A 66 -11.27 3.85 -10.91
C ASN A 66 -12.56 3.66 -11.71
N ASN A 67 -13.52 2.89 -11.19
CA ASN A 67 -14.83 2.76 -11.81
C ASN A 67 -15.59 4.10 -11.81
N ALA A 68 -15.64 4.80 -10.68
CA ALA A 68 -16.27 6.12 -10.58
C ALA A 68 -15.67 7.11 -11.59
N SER A 69 -14.34 7.21 -11.66
CA SER A 69 -13.65 8.09 -12.63
C SER A 69 -13.91 7.74 -14.09
N LYS A 70 -14.11 6.45 -14.37
CA LYS A 70 -14.34 5.93 -15.72
C LYS A 70 -15.76 6.20 -16.22
N PHE A 71 -16.75 6.20 -15.31
CA PHE A 71 -18.16 6.33 -15.65
C PHE A 71 -18.73 7.70 -15.36
N THR A 72 -17.91 8.63 -14.84
CA THR A 72 -18.26 10.04 -14.67
C THR A 72 -17.52 10.87 -15.70
N SER A 73 -18.25 11.50 -16.61
CA SER A 73 -17.68 12.41 -17.61
C SER A 73 -17.62 13.85 -17.13
N GLN A 74 -18.56 14.26 -16.29
CA GLN A 74 -18.66 15.58 -15.66
C GLN A 74 -19.35 15.46 -14.30
N GLY A 75 -19.05 16.39 -13.40
CA GLY A 75 -19.65 16.43 -12.06
C GLY A 75 -18.67 16.09 -10.96
N SER A 76 -19.03 15.21 -10.04
CA SER A 76 -18.21 14.95 -8.84
C SER A 76 -18.13 13.49 -8.46
N ILE A 77 -17.03 13.15 -7.78
CA ILE A 77 -16.82 11.89 -7.07
C ILE A 77 -16.59 12.22 -5.61
N THR A 78 -17.40 11.62 -4.73
CA THR A 78 -17.24 11.74 -3.28
C THR A 78 -16.86 10.39 -2.71
N PHE A 79 -15.77 10.32 -1.94
CA PHE A 79 -15.44 9.09 -1.24
C PHE A 79 -15.02 9.36 0.20
N GLY A 80 -15.13 8.33 1.01
CA GLY A 80 -14.78 8.43 2.43
C GLY A 80 -15.25 7.23 3.22
N TYR A 81 -15.25 7.41 4.53
CA TYR A 81 -15.76 6.40 5.45
C TYR A 81 -16.52 7.03 6.63
N LYS A 82 -17.29 6.24 7.31
CA LYS A 82 -17.92 6.59 8.59
C LYS A 82 -17.96 5.36 9.51
N LEU A 83 -17.93 5.61 10.81
CA LEU A 83 -18.15 4.57 11.79
C LEU A 83 -19.66 4.39 11.99
N CYS A 84 -20.15 3.18 11.78
CA CYS A 84 -21.54 2.79 12.00
C CYS A 84 -21.58 1.62 12.97
N ASP A 85 -21.97 1.85 14.21
CA ASP A 85 -21.96 0.87 15.30
C ASP A 85 -20.59 0.18 15.44
N LYS A 86 -20.48 -1.07 15.00
CA LYS A 86 -19.27 -1.89 15.07
C LYS A 86 -18.61 -2.13 13.71
N GLU A 87 -19.01 -1.38 12.69
CA GLU A 87 -18.49 -1.50 11.33
C GLU A 87 -17.99 -0.14 10.83
N LEU A 88 -16.91 -0.18 10.05
CA LEU A 88 -16.49 0.95 9.23
C LEU A 88 -17.21 0.82 7.89
N TYR A 89 -18.01 1.82 7.55
CA TYR A 89 -18.74 1.93 6.30
C TYR A 89 -17.97 2.84 5.35
N PHE A 90 -17.45 2.29 4.26
CA PHE A 90 -16.77 3.01 3.19
C PHE A 90 -17.73 3.22 2.04
N TYR A 91 -17.58 4.34 1.32
CA TYR A 91 -18.39 4.62 0.14
C TYR A 91 -17.62 5.42 -0.90
N VAL A 92 -17.99 5.19 -2.16
CA VAL A 92 -17.59 5.95 -3.33
C VAL A 92 -18.87 6.29 -4.09
N LYS A 93 -19.23 7.58 -4.09
CA LYS A 93 -20.39 8.11 -4.76
C LYS A 93 -19.95 8.91 -5.98
N ASP A 94 -20.51 8.62 -7.13
CA ASP A 94 -20.30 9.32 -8.38
C ASP A 94 -21.60 9.93 -8.90
N THR A 95 -21.48 10.94 -9.74
CA THR A 95 -22.59 11.58 -10.48
C THR A 95 -22.57 11.17 -11.96
N GLY A 96 -22.10 9.97 -12.24
CA GLY A 96 -21.95 9.45 -13.59
C GLY A 96 -23.24 8.92 -14.23
N CYS A 97 -23.08 8.02 -15.20
CA CYS A 97 -24.23 7.48 -15.96
C CYS A 97 -25.16 6.58 -15.16
N GLY A 98 -24.78 6.15 -13.95
CA GLY A 98 -25.56 5.19 -13.17
C GLY A 98 -25.61 3.79 -13.77
N ILE A 99 -26.42 2.93 -13.17
CA ILE A 99 -26.58 1.51 -13.54
C ILE A 99 -28.08 1.20 -13.70
N PRO A 100 -28.49 0.60 -14.82
CA PRO A 100 -29.87 0.14 -15.01
C PRO A 100 -30.30 -0.84 -13.91
N ALA A 101 -31.54 -0.74 -13.44
CA ALA A 101 -32.05 -1.50 -12.29
C ALA A 101 -31.97 -3.02 -12.49
N ASP A 102 -32.17 -3.50 -13.73
CA ASP A 102 -32.07 -4.91 -14.10
C ASP A 102 -30.64 -5.48 -13.99
N LYS A 103 -29.61 -4.61 -13.98
CA LYS A 103 -28.20 -4.99 -13.94
C LYS A 103 -27.56 -4.84 -12.57
N VAL A 104 -28.14 -4.05 -11.66
CA VAL A 104 -27.57 -3.78 -10.33
C VAL A 104 -27.20 -5.06 -9.57
N ASN A 105 -28.04 -6.08 -9.62
CA ASN A 105 -27.81 -7.34 -8.91
C ASN A 105 -26.70 -8.22 -9.54
N SER A 106 -26.34 -7.97 -10.78
CA SER A 106 -25.39 -8.81 -11.53
C SER A 106 -23.97 -8.24 -11.61
N ILE A 107 -23.75 -6.97 -11.26
CA ILE A 107 -22.47 -6.28 -11.49
C ILE A 107 -21.29 -6.84 -10.70
N PHE A 108 -21.52 -7.57 -9.61
CA PHE A 108 -20.48 -8.26 -8.85
C PHE A 108 -20.12 -9.64 -9.43
N GLY A 109 -20.84 -10.06 -10.48
CA GLY A 109 -20.52 -11.29 -11.21
C GLY A 109 -19.19 -11.19 -11.96
N ARG A 110 -18.56 -12.34 -12.20
CA ARG A 110 -17.31 -12.42 -12.97
C ARG A 110 -17.59 -12.13 -14.45
N PHE A 111 -16.72 -11.34 -15.08
CA PHE A 111 -16.78 -10.96 -16.51
C PHE A 111 -18.00 -10.14 -16.90
N VAL A 112 -18.73 -9.59 -15.93
CA VAL A 112 -19.87 -8.71 -16.20
C VAL A 112 -19.37 -7.34 -16.66
N LYS A 113 -19.87 -6.89 -17.82
CA LYS A 113 -19.62 -5.54 -18.36
C LYS A 113 -20.96 -4.91 -18.69
N LEU A 114 -21.19 -3.69 -18.21
CA LEU A 114 -22.40 -2.92 -18.52
C LEU A 114 -22.34 -2.35 -19.95
N ASN A 115 -21.14 -2.07 -20.45
CA ASN A 115 -20.91 -1.56 -21.78
C ASN A 115 -19.66 -2.24 -22.38
N SER A 116 -19.84 -2.89 -23.54
CA SER A 116 -18.77 -3.60 -24.26
C SER A 116 -17.68 -2.66 -24.82
N PHE A 117 -18.00 -1.39 -25.03
CA PHE A 117 -17.05 -0.38 -25.55
C PHE A 117 -16.13 0.20 -24.49
N VAL A 118 -16.41 -0.05 -23.21
CA VAL A 118 -15.61 0.50 -22.11
C VAL A 118 -14.53 -0.50 -21.69
N GLN A 119 -13.28 -0.10 -21.80
CA GLN A 119 -12.10 -0.95 -21.52
C GLN A 119 -12.10 -1.48 -20.07
N GLY A 120 -11.92 -2.79 -19.89
CA GLY A 120 -11.83 -3.44 -18.59
C GLY A 120 -12.05 -4.95 -18.69
N THR A 121 -11.56 -5.71 -17.71
CA THR A 121 -11.65 -7.18 -17.69
C THR A 121 -12.99 -7.72 -17.17
N GLY A 122 -13.81 -6.88 -16.49
CA GLY A 122 -15.04 -7.32 -15.81
C GLY A 122 -14.77 -8.14 -14.53
N LEU A 123 -13.56 -8.11 -14.01
CA LEU A 123 -13.17 -8.86 -12.80
C LEU A 123 -13.06 -7.97 -11.55
N GLY A 124 -12.99 -6.65 -11.70
CA GLY A 124 -12.69 -5.75 -10.61
C GLY A 124 -13.67 -5.82 -9.45
N LEU A 125 -14.98 -5.74 -9.71
CA LEU A 125 -16.00 -5.77 -8.65
C LEU A 125 -16.11 -7.14 -7.99
N SER A 126 -15.95 -8.24 -8.73
CA SER A 126 -15.94 -9.59 -8.13
C SER A 126 -14.72 -9.83 -7.24
N ILE A 127 -13.58 -9.22 -7.57
CA ILE A 127 -12.38 -9.21 -6.72
C ILE A 127 -12.64 -8.39 -5.45
N CYS A 128 -13.26 -7.20 -5.56
CA CYS A 128 -13.64 -6.39 -4.39
C CYS A 128 -14.55 -7.18 -3.46
N GLN A 129 -15.56 -7.87 -4.00
CA GLN A 129 -16.47 -8.70 -3.22
C GLN A 129 -15.70 -9.79 -2.45
N THR A 130 -14.84 -10.54 -3.12
CA THR A 130 -14.03 -11.59 -2.49
C THR A 130 -13.16 -11.03 -1.36
N ILE A 131 -12.50 -9.89 -1.58
CA ILE A 131 -11.65 -9.25 -0.57
C ILE A 131 -12.48 -8.81 0.64
N VAL A 132 -13.59 -8.10 0.42
CA VAL A 132 -14.43 -7.57 1.49
C VAL A 132 -15.06 -8.70 2.31
N GLU A 133 -15.53 -9.77 1.67
CA GLU A 133 -16.06 -10.95 2.36
C GLU A 133 -15.00 -11.64 3.22
N HIS A 134 -13.74 -11.77 2.74
CA HIS A 134 -12.63 -12.30 3.54
C HIS A 134 -12.26 -11.40 4.72
N MET A 135 -12.46 -10.09 4.60
CA MET A 135 -12.28 -9.14 5.70
C MET A 135 -13.47 -9.14 6.69
N GLY A 136 -14.47 -10.00 6.48
CA GLY A 136 -15.65 -10.13 7.33
C GLY A 136 -16.70 -9.05 7.10
N GLY A 137 -16.65 -8.35 5.96
CA GLY A 137 -17.54 -7.28 5.60
C GLY A 137 -18.56 -7.63 4.53
N ARG A 138 -19.24 -6.62 4.03
CA ARG A 138 -20.26 -6.68 2.97
C ARG A 138 -20.02 -5.57 1.98
N ILE A 139 -20.30 -5.80 0.71
CA ILE A 139 -20.21 -4.81 -0.37
C ILE A 139 -21.55 -4.72 -1.11
N GLY A 140 -21.88 -3.52 -1.58
CA GLY A 140 -23.11 -3.28 -2.32
C GLY A 140 -23.05 -2.02 -3.17
N VAL A 141 -24.15 -1.74 -3.86
CA VAL A 141 -24.32 -0.57 -4.69
C VAL A 141 -25.75 -0.05 -4.60
N GLU A 142 -25.89 1.26 -4.61
CA GLU A 142 -27.14 1.98 -4.85
C GLU A 142 -26.93 2.84 -6.09
N SER A 143 -27.81 2.66 -7.09
CA SER A 143 -27.61 3.36 -8.36
C SER A 143 -28.94 3.61 -9.06
N GLU A 144 -29.01 4.74 -9.75
CA GLU A 144 -30.12 5.10 -10.64
C GLU A 144 -29.53 5.59 -11.96
N GLU A 145 -30.04 5.01 -13.07
CA GLU A 145 -29.57 5.37 -14.41
C GLU A 145 -29.76 6.88 -14.68
N GLY A 146 -28.69 7.52 -15.14
CA GLY A 146 -28.65 8.96 -15.38
C GLY A 146 -28.38 9.84 -14.15
N LYS A 147 -28.31 9.27 -12.91
CA LYS A 147 -28.06 10.04 -11.69
C LYS A 147 -26.75 9.70 -10.98
N GLY A 148 -26.14 8.57 -11.37
CA GLY A 148 -24.89 8.11 -10.78
C GLY A 148 -25.05 6.92 -9.86
N SER A 149 -23.97 6.54 -9.17
CA SER A 149 -23.91 5.36 -8.32
C SER A 149 -23.24 5.67 -6.99
N THR A 150 -23.61 4.90 -5.96
CA THR A 150 -22.91 4.85 -4.67
C THR A 150 -22.51 3.41 -4.40
N PHE A 151 -21.26 3.09 -4.63
CA PHE A 151 -20.67 1.83 -4.19
C PHE A 151 -20.27 1.95 -2.74
N TRP A 152 -20.61 0.96 -1.95
CA TRP A 152 -20.27 0.93 -0.53
C TRP A 152 -19.79 -0.46 -0.11
N PHE A 153 -18.97 -0.48 0.94
CA PHE A 153 -18.63 -1.72 1.63
C PHE A 153 -18.42 -1.46 3.12
N THR A 154 -18.56 -2.53 3.91
CA THR A 154 -18.26 -2.49 5.33
C THR A 154 -17.10 -3.42 5.66
N ILE A 155 -16.40 -3.12 6.74
CA ILE A 155 -15.51 -4.06 7.43
C ILE A 155 -15.74 -3.94 8.94
N PRO A 156 -15.53 -5.00 9.73
CA PRO A 156 -15.61 -4.91 11.17
C PRO A 156 -14.67 -3.82 11.70
N TYR A 157 -15.19 -2.96 12.57
CA TYR A 157 -14.35 -1.98 13.27
C TYR A 157 -13.53 -2.70 14.34
N GLN A 158 -12.26 -2.90 14.06
CA GLN A 158 -11.28 -3.42 15.01
C GLN A 158 -10.36 -2.27 15.39
N PRO A 159 -10.74 -1.44 16.41
CA PRO A 159 -9.82 -0.43 16.88
C PRO A 159 -8.54 -1.17 17.29
N ALA A 160 -7.43 -0.80 16.68
CA ALA A 160 -6.17 -1.13 17.29
C ALA A 160 -6.26 -0.48 18.67
N ALA A 161 -6.28 -1.29 19.72
CA ALA A 161 -6.20 -0.75 21.06
C ALA A 161 -5.14 0.34 21.00
N ALA A 162 -5.42 1.50 21.59
CA ALA A 162 -4.38 2.48 21.88
C ALA A 162 -3.44 1.81 22.91
N GLU A 163 -2.82 0.73 22.48
CA GLU A 163 -1.60 0.23 23.08
C GLU A 163 -0.68 1.40 22.96
N ASN A 164 -0.59 2.04 24.10
CA ASN A 164 0.22 3.21 24.38
C ASN A 164 1.23 3.43 23.25
N LYS A 165 1.30 4.68 22.74
CA LYS A 165 2.47 5.15 21.97
C LYS A 165 3.80 4.79 22.64
N LYS A 166 3.76 4.29 23.85
CA LYS A 166 4.86 3.69 24.61
C LYS A 166 5.18 2.24 24.21
N GLU A 167 4.30 1.50 23.49
CA GLU A 167 4.60 0.13 23.03
C GLU A 167 4.90 0.09 21.54
N GLU A 168 4.44 1.04 20.73
CA GLU A 168 5.03 1.23 19.38
C GLU A 168 6.39 1.96 19.45
N GLU A 169 6.62 2.83 20.42
CA GLU A 169 7.97 3.23 20.82
C GLU A 169 8.73 2.11 21.56
N HIS A 170 8.08 0.97 21.92
CA HIS A 170 8.70 -0.19 22.59
C HIS A 170 8.65 -1.50 21.79
N GLN A 171 7.94 -1.58 20.65
CA GLN A 171 8.34 -2.43 19.51
C GLN A 171 9.36 -1.73 18.58
N LEU A 172 9.68 -0.49 18.80
CA LEU A 172 11.04 -0.01 18.83
C LEU A 172 11.83 -0.94 19.75
N ILE A 173 12.18 -2.13 19.15
CA ILE A 173 13.35 -2.83 19.55
C ILE A 173 13.37 -3.11 21.07
N SER A 174 12.93 -4.26 21.47
CA SER A 174 13.86 -5.02 22.30
C SER A 174 15.11 -5.23 21.43
N VAL A 175 15.89 -4.18 21.19
CA VAL A 175 17.28 -4.30 20.78
C VAL A 175 17.85 -5.19 21.87
N GLN A 176 17.98 -6.47 21.59
CA GLN A 176 18.88 -7.29 22.38
C GLN A 176 20.19 -6.56 22.22
N LYS A 177 20.69 -5.97 23.28
CA LYS A 177 21.80 -5.01 23.34
C LYS A 177 23.08 -5.50 22.65
N ASP A 178 23.06 -6.74 22.17
CA ASP A 178 24.17 -7.49 21.56
C ASP A 178 23.97 -7.79 20.06
N LYS A 179 22.84 -7.41 19.42
CA LYS A 179 22.63 -7.64 17.98
C LYS A 179 22.75 -6.38 17.17
N LEU A 180 23.42 -6.47 16.03
CA LEU A 180 23.50 -5.39 15.05
C LEU A 180 22.12 -5.11 14.47
N THR A 181 21.84 -3.85 14.16
CA THR A 181 20.59 -3.38 13.54
C THR A 181 20.80 -3.18 12.05
N ILE A 182 19.95 -3.77 11.25
CA ILE A 182 19.92 -3.62 9.80
C ILE A 182 18.65 -2.86 9.41
N LEU A 183 18.80 -1.76 8.67
CA LEU A 183 17.71 -1.06 8.00
C LEU A 183 17.50 -1.68 6.62
N ILE A 184 16.28 -2.11 6.32
CA ILE A 184 15.90 -2.69 5.04
C ILE A 184 14.87 -1.78 4.39
N ALA A 185 15.24 -1.10 3.30
CA ALA A 185 14.33 -0.30 2.49
C ALA A 185 13.88 -1.13 1.28
N GLU A 186 12.62 -1.53 1.27
CA GLU A 186 12.03 -2.42 0.28
C GLU A 186 10.52 -2.16 0.23
N ASP A 187 9.99 -1.77 -0.93
CA ASP A 187 8.58 -1.45 -1.13
C ASP A 187 7.67 -2.68 -1.31
N ASN A 188 8.27 -3.85 -1.56
CA ASN A 188 7.57 -5.10 -1.74
C ASN A 188 7.62 -5.97 -0.49
N GLU A 189 6.44 -6.20 0.12
CA GLU A 189 6.32 -6.99 1.34
C GLU A 189 6.86 -8.42 1.21
N SER A 190 6.68 -9.07 0.07
CA SER A 190 7.16 -10.43 -0.15
C SER A 190 8.70 -10.49 -0.14
N ASN A 191 9.35 -9.47 -0.70
CA ASN A 191 10.81 -9.34 -0.67
C ASN A 191 11.29 -9.05 0.76
N TYR A 192 10.63 -8.12 1.47
CA TYR A 192 10.98 -7.85 2.87
C TYR A 192 10.84 -9.09 3.75
N ARG A 193 9.78 -9.88 3.59
CA ARG A 193 9.59 -11.14 4.32
C ARG A 193 10.71 -12.15 4.06
N LEU A 194 11.25 -12.17 2.84
CA LEU A 194 12.41 -13.01 2.53
C LEU A 194 13.61 -12.56 3.37
N PHE A 195 13.95 -11.26 3.40
CA PHE A 195 15.00 -10.73 4.27
C PHE A 195 14.74 -11.07 5.74
N GLN A 196 13.52 -10.85 6.21
CA GLN A 196 13.13 -11.13 7.58
C GLN A 196 13.34 -12.61 7.93
N SER A 197 12.99 -13.55 7.05
CA SER A 197 13.14 -14.98 7.25
C SER A 197 14.61 -15.40 7.40
N ILE A 198 15.51 -14.71 6.69
CA ILE A 198 16.95 -15.00 6.68
C ILE A 198 17.66 -14.34 7.87
N LEU A 199 17.34 -13.07 8.16
CA LEU A 199 18.14 -12.22 9.07
C LEU A 199 17.60 -12.08 10.48
N LYS A 200 16.29 -12.27 10.72
CA LYS A 200 15.63 -12.02 12.02
C LYS A 200 16.23 -12.75 13.21
N ARG A 201 16.85 -13.89 12.98
CA ARG A 201 17.45 -14.68 14.09
C ARG A 201 18.73 -14.04 14.64
N GLU A 202 19.50 -13.36 13.79
CA GLU A 202 20.85 -12.88 14.07
C GLU A 202 20.92 -11.36 14.24
N TYR A 203 19.97 -10.61 13.66
CA TYR A 203 19.98 -9.16 13.60
C TYR A 203 18.65 -8.55 14.07
N ASN A 204 18.70 -7.30 14.50
CA ASN A 204 17.54 -6.44 14.66
C ASN A 204 17.20 -5.85 13.30
N LEU A 205 15.94 -5.93 12.87
CA LEU A 205 15.52 -5.45 11.56
C LEU A 205 14.60 -4.25 11.70
N VAL A 206 14.92 -3.18 10.98
CA VAL A 206 14.09 -2.01 10.79
C VAL A 206 13.64 -1.98 9.34
N HIS A 207 12.37 -1.76 9.06
CA HIS A 207 11.81 -1.76 7.71
C HIS A 207 11.38 -0.37 7.29
N ALA A 208 11.75 0.04 6.08
CA ALA A 208 11.28 1.23 5.40
C ALA A 208 10.58 0.83 4.09
N TRP A 209 9.42 1.42 3.82
CA TRP A 209 8.63 1.16 2.62
C TRP A 209 9.01 2.02 1.42
N ASP A 210 9.78 3.07 1.64
CA ASP A 210 10.31 3.97 0.61
C ASP A 210 11.60 4.63 1.07
N GLY A 211 12.27 5.34 0.15
CA GLY A 211 13.54 6.00 0.46
C GLY A 211 13.42 7.14 1.46
N LYS A 212 12.28 7.84 1.52
CA LYS A 212 12.06 8.93 2.49
C LYS A 212 11.91 8.38 3.90
N GLU A 213 11.18 7.28 4.04
CA GLU A 213 11.06 6.56 5.31
C GLU A 213 12.42 6.01 5.74
N ALA A 214 13.22 5.46 4.80
CA ALA A 214 14.56 4.99 5.08
C ALA A 214 15.47 6.08 5.67
N VAL A 215 15.46 7.30 5.13
CA VAL A 215 16.21 8.44 5.66
C VAL A 215 15.75 8.81 7.09
N ASN A 216 14.44 8.78 7.35
CA ASN A 216 13.88 9.09 8.67
C ASN A 216 14.24 8.02 9.70
N LEU A 217 14.10 6.74 9.35
CA LEU A 217 14.43 5.61 10.22
C LEU A 217 15.94 5.49 10.46
N TYR A 218 16.77 5.88 9.48
CA TYR A 218 18.20 6.00 9.69
C TYR A 218 18.53 6.98 10.83
N LYS A 219 17.93 8.17 10.84
CA LYS A 219 18.14 9.18 11.90
C LYS A 219 17.70 8.68 13.27
N LEU A 220 16.64 7.88 13.31
CA LEU A 220 16.04 7.40 14.56
C LEU A 220 16.81 6.21 15.15
N HIS A 221 17.25 5.27 14.32
CA HIS A 221 17.77 3.97 14.75
C HIS A 221 19.29 3.82 14.62
N THR A 222 19.95 4.70 13.86
CA THR A 222 21.40 4.61 13.57
C THR A 222 21.86 3.17 13.27
N PRO A 223 21.29 2.53 12.22
CA PRO A 223 21.59 1.15 11.89
C PRO A 223 23.06 0.98 11.48
N GLN A 224 23.61 -0.20 11.65
CA GLN A 224 24.99 -0.53 11.31
C GLN A 224 25.13 -0.95 9.85
N ILE A 225 24.04 -1.36 9.19
CA ILE A 225 24.01 -1.72 7.77
C ILE A 225 22.65 -1.30 7.20
N ILE A 226 22.65 -0.89 5.94
CA ILE A 226 21.44 -0.56 5.18
C ILE A 226 21.37 -1.44 3.93
N LEU A 227 20.27 -2.17 3.76
CA LEU A 227 19.90 -2.82 2.50
C LEU A 227 18.86 -1.93 1.82
N MET A 228 19.19 -1.40 0.66
CA MET A 228 18.40 -0.38 -0.02
C MET A 228 17.97 -0.85 -1.40
N ASP A 229 16.67 -1.06 -1.61
CA ASP A 229 16.16 -1.23 -2.97
C ASP A 229 16.39 0.06 -3.77
N ILE A 230 16.77 -0.08 -5.02
CA ILE A 230 16.96 1.06 -5.91
C ILE A 230 15.62 1.61 -6.38
N ASN A 231 14.66 0.73 -6.70
CA ASN A 231 13.39 1.11 -7.32
C ASN A 231 12.27 1.15 -6.29
N MET A 232 12.12 2.27 -5.62
CA MET A 232 11.04 2.50 -4.63
C MET A 232 10.20 3.72 -5.03
N PRO A 233 8.91 3.75 -4.61
CA PRO A 233 8.06 4.93 -4.79
C PRO A 233 8.51 6.09 -3.88
N VAL A 234 7.97 7.30 -4.11
CA VAL A 234 8.16 8.53 -3.33
C VAL A 234 9.60 9.07 -3.42
N MET A 235 10.60 8.28 -3.04
CA MET A 235 12.04 8.58 -3.10
C MET A 235 12.76 7.28 -3.46
N ASP A 236 13.53 7.30 -4.55
CA ASP A 236 14.29 6.14 -4.98
C ASP A 236 15.52 5.87 -4.10
N GLY A 237 16.13 4.69 -4.24
CA GLY A 237 17.28 4.30 -3.44
C GLY A 237 18.52 5.15 -3.68
N TYR A 238 18.69 5.73 -4.87
CA TYR A 238 19.79 6.65 -5.15
C TYR A 238 19.64 7.98 -4.41
N GLU A 239 18.44 8.53 -4.41
CA GLU A 239 18.12 9.76 -3.68
C GLU A 239 18.27 9.56 -2.17
N ALA A 240 17.69 8.45 -1.65
CA ALA A 240 17.79 8.09 -0.23
C ALA A 240 19.25 7.93 0.22
N THR A 241 20.06 7.24 -0.59
CA THR A 241 21.49 7.07 -0.31
C THR A 241 22.22 8.41 -0.25
N ARG A 242 21.98 9.31 -1.20
CA ARG A 242 22.58 10.67 -1.17
C ARG A 242 22.17 11.45 0.08
N GLU A 243 20.92 11.35 0.53
CA GLU A 243 20.46 12.00 1.76
C GLU A 243 21.10 11.40 3.02
N ILE A 244 21.25 10.07 3.07
CA ILE A 244 21.91 9.38 4.17
C ILE A 244 23.41 9.72 4.20
N ARG A 245 24.07 9.82 3.06
CA ARG A 245 25.49 10.21 2.95
C ARG A 245 25.78 11.63 3.44
N LYS A 246 24.80 12.53 3.42
CA LYS A 246 24.93 13.84 4.08
C LYS A 246 24.96 13.75 5.61
N LEU A 247 24.47 12.64 6.17
CA LEU A 247 24.38 12.41 7.62
C LEU A 247 25.50 11.49 8.12
N SER A 248 25.94 10.55 7.30
CA SER A 248 27.01 9.60 7.62
C SER A 248 27.72 9.14 6.35
N LEU A 249 29.06 9.18 6.39
CA LEU A 249 29.90 8.64 5.31
C LEU A 249 30.26 7.17 5.53
N ASP A 250 30.10 6.65 6.75
CA ASP A 250 30.70 5.39 7.18
C ASP A 250 29.69 4.23 7.23
N VAL A 251 28.36 4.49 7.27
CA VAL A 251 27.38 3.40 7.33
C VAL A 251 27.37 2.62 6.01
N PRO A 252 27.60 1.29 6.02
CA PRO A 252 27.52 0.50 4.81
C PRO A 252 26.11 0.51 4.22
N ILE A 253 26.00 0.85 2.92
CA ILE A 253 24.74 0.85 2.18
C ILE A 253 24.89 -0.09 0.98
N ILE A 254 24.14 -1.19 1.00
CA ILE A 254 24.15 -2.22 -0.05
C ILE A 254 22.94 -2.00 -0.95
N ALA A 255 23.17 -1.75 -2.23
CA ALA A 255 22.11 -1.66 -3.22
C ALA A 255 21.49 -3.03 -3.47
N VAL A 256 20.17 -3.09 -3.51
CA VAL A 256 19.40 -4.28 -3.88
C VAL A 256 18.61 -3.97 -5.13
N THR A 257 18.67 -4.80 -6.16
CA THR A 257 18.03 -4.50 -7.46
C THR A 257 17.58 -5.74 -8.22
N ALA A 258 16.57 -5.56 -9.07
CA ALA A 258 16.07 -6.61 -9.95
C ALA A 258 16.99 -6.86 -11.18
N PHE A 259 17.93 -5.94 -11.49
CA PHE A 259 18.78 -6.03 -12.67
C PHE A 259 20.24 -6.24 -12.27
N ALA A 260 20.91 -7.20 -12.92
CA ALA A 260 22.28 -7.63 -12.60
C ALA A 260 23.24 -7.30 -13.77
N TYR A 261 23.21 -6.07 -14.28
CA TYR A 261 24.18 -5.66 -15.30
C TYR A 261 25.41 -5.01 -14.65
N ALA A 262 26.60 -5.26 -15.20
CA ALA A 262 27.84 -4.64 -14.71
C ALA A 262 27.81 -3.09 -14.71
N SER A 263 27.01 -2.49 -15.61
CA SER A 263 26.75 -1.05 -15.66
C SER A 263 25.98 -0.53 -14.43
N ASP A 264 25.14 -1.38 -13.82
CA ASP A 264 24.30 -0.98 -12.68
C ASP A 264 25.11 -1.03 -11.38
N GLU A 265 26.03 -1.96 -11.25
CA GLU A 265 26.98 -2.02 -10.15
C GLU A 265 27.89 -0.77 -10.13
N GLN A 266 28.48 -0.42 -11.27
CA GLN A 266 29.30 0.78 -11.35
C GLN A 266 28.49 2.04 -11.02
N ARG A 267 27.28 2.15 -11.52
CA ARG A 267 26.38 3.26 -11.23
C ARG A 267 26.00 3.34 -9.74
N ALA A 268 25.79 2.19 -9.09
CA ALA A 268 25.51 2.17 -7.64
C ALA A 268 26.70 2.72 -6.85
N MET A 269 27.93 2.24 -7.14
CA MET A 269 29.14 2.71 -6.47
C MET A 269 29.37 4.22 -6.68
N GLU A 270 29.18 4.74 -7.88
CA GLU A 270 29.29 6.17 -8.20
C GLU A 270 28.26 7.03 -7.44
N ASN A 271 27.13 6.44 -7.02
CA ASN A 271 26.09 7.12 -6.24
C ASN A 271 26.18 6.91 -4.73
N GLY A 272 27.30 6.35 -4.23
CA GLY A 272 27.61 6.29 -2.81
C GLY A 272 27.15 5.00 -2.10
N PHE A 273 26.83 3.95 -2.84
CA PHE A 273 26.68 2.61 -2.26
C PHE A 273 28.04 1.95 -2.03
N ASP A 274 28.15 1.09 -1.03
CA ASP A 274 29.37 0.34 -0.70
C ASP A 274 29.35 -1.09 -1.25
N GLY A 275 28.19 -1.55 -1.68
CA GLY A 275 28.02 -2.87 -2.26
C GLY A 275 26.76 -2.99 -3.11
N TYR A 276 26.62 -4.11 -3.76
CA TYR A 276 25.56 -4.37 -4.72
C TYR A 276 25.09 -5.82 -4.65
N MET A 277 23.77 -6.03 -4.70
CA MET A 277 23.15 -7.35 -4.66
C MET A 277 21.99 -7.44 -5.65
N ALA A 278 22.01 -8.47 -6.49
CA ALA A 278 20.93 -8.73 -7.44
C ALA A 278 19.84 -9.61 -6.83
N LYS A 279 18.58 -9.29 -7.13
CA LYS A 279 17.43 -10.18 -6.86
C LYS A 279 17.42 -11.30 -7.94
N PRO A 280 17.07 -12.58 -7.63
CA PRO A 280 16.54 -13.07 -6.35
C PRO A 280 17.64 -13.27 -5.29
N ILE A 281 17.35 -12.80 -4.09
CA ILE A 281 18.28 -12.84 -2.96
C ILE A 281 18.33 -14.26 -2.40
N SER A 282 19.54 -14.77 -2.19
CA SER A 282 19.77 -16.05 -1.53
C SER A 282 20.43 -15.87 -0.17
N ALA A 283 20.14 -16.77 0.79
CA ALA A 283 20.73 -16.71 2.11
C ALA A 283 22.29 -16.75 2.12
N PRO A 284 22.98 -17.50 1.23
CA PRO A 284 24.45 -17.45 1.14
C PRO A 284 24.98 -16.09 0.69
N GLN A 285 24.35 -15.44 -0.29
CA GLN A 285 24.77 -14.13 -0.79
C GLN A 285 24.63 -13.02 0.28
N LEU A 286 23.53 -13.08 1.06
CA LEU A 286 23.26 -12.09 2.10
C LEU A 286 24.23 -12.18 3.28
N ARG A 287 24.84 -13.36 3.53
CA ARG A 287 25.81 -13.60 4.61
C ARG A 287 27.26 -13.32 4.23
N GLN A 288 27.55 -13.07 2.95
CA GLN A 288 28.89 -12.78 2.44
C GLN A 288 29.17 -11.28 2.34
N GLN A 289 28.15 -10.44 2.40
CA GLN A 289 28.24 -8.98 2.47
C GLN A 289 28.33 -8.52 3.92
#